data_d8b73571b292a43da8517aea1e1fd586
#
_entry.id   d8b73571b292a43da8517aea1e1fd586
#
_cell.length_a   1.000
_cell.length_b   1.000
_cell.length_c   1.000
_cell.angle_alpha   90.00
_cell.angle_beta   90.00
_cell.angle_gamma   90.00
#
_symmetry.space_group_name_H-M   'P 1'
#
loop_
_entity.id
_entity.type
_entity.pdbx_description
1 polymer ?
#
loop_
_entity_poly.entity_id
_entity_poly.type
_entity_poly.pdbx_seq_one_letter_code
_entity_poly.pdbx_strand_id
1 'polypeptide(L)'
;MIVHLIDGTYELFRHFYGIRRFKKTDPPFGAVAGVLHAVAKMMEDGATHVGVATDHVIESFRNGLWRDYKTGAGIERVLRAQFEPLEEALAAMGVAVWPMVEFEADDALAAAAHFAAQDERVEKVCIWTPDKDLAQCVVADRVVQVDGRRGVIRDAEGVRAKFGVAPEHIADYLALVGDAADGFPGIAGYGPKTAASVINRYGPIEDFPPELLKDKREHALLFKTLATLRIDAPLDIAGARLDDVEQLRWRGATTSFASAMEQIGEPRIATRIAKLEKRLRTQRHDD
;
A
#
# COMPACT_ATOMS: atom_id res chain seq x y z
N MET A 1 -2.37 20.30 -2.59
CA MET A 1 -1.51 19.25 -3.19
C MET A 1 -2.17 17.89 -3.14
N ILE A 2 -1.78 16.95 -4.03
CA ILE A 2 -2.22 15.56 -3.99
C ILE A 2 -1.04 14.67 -3.58
N VAL A 3 -1.27 13.79 -2.60
CA VAL A 3 -0.28 12.81 -2.13
C VAL A 3 -0.61 11.45 -2.72
N HIS A 4 0.38 10.78 -3.30
CA HIS A 4 0.25 9.44 -3.88
C HIS A 4 1.05 8.45 -3.04
N LEU A 5 0.35 7.49 -2.45
CA LEU A 5 0.91 6.42 -1.63
C LEU A 5 0.78 5.11 -2.37
N ILE A 6 1.87 4.42 -2.60
CA ILE A 6 1.93 3.26 -3.49
C ILE A 6 2.28 2.02 -2.68
N ASP A 7 1.51 0.97 -2.83
CA ASP A 7 1.83 -0.37 -2.36
C ASP A 7 2.89 -0.99 -3.28
N GLY A 8 4.15 -0.88 -2.84
CA GLY A 8 5.30 -1.34 -3.62
C GLY A 8 5.38 -2.86 -3.71
N THR A 9 4.99 -3.57 -2.66
CA THR A 9 4.92 -5.03 -2.65
C THR A 9 3.89 -5.53 -3.65
N TYR A 10 2.67 -5.02 -3.60
CA TYR A 10 1.62 -5.36 -4.58
C TYR A 10 2.10 -5.07 -6.02
N GLU A 11 2.66 -3.89 -6.27
CA GLU A 11 3.13 -3.51 -7.59
C GLU A 11 4.25 -4.43 -8.08
N LEU A 12 5.19 -4.84 -7.20
CA LEU A 12 6.25 -5.78 -7.55
C LEU A 12 5.69 -7.14 -7.95
N PHE A 13 4.77 -7.69 -7.14
CA PHE A 13 4.09 -8.95 -7.44
C PHE A 13 3.30 -8.86 -8.75
N ARG A 14 2.56 -7.78 -8.93
CA ARG A 14 1.76 -7.53 -10.14
C ARG A 14 2.62 -7.53 -11.40
N HIS A 15 3.76 -6.84 -11.37
CA HIS A 15 4.67 -6.79 -12.51
C HIS A 15 5.35 -8.13 -12.74
N PHE A 16 5.78 -8.82 -11.69
CA PHE A 16 6.40 -10.13 -11.80
C PHE A 16 5.50 -11.16 -12.48
N TYR A 17 4.30 -11.35 -12.00
CA TYR A 17 3.36 -12.28 -12.60
C TYR A 17 2.78 -11.77 -13.92
N GLY A 18 2.72 -10.45 -14.12
CA GLY A 18 2.28 -9.84 -15.37
C GLY A 18 3.24 -10.13 -16.53
N ILE A 19 4.55 -10.02 -16.31
CA ILE A 19 5.58 -10.28 -17.33
C ILE A 19 5.52 -11.73 -17.82
N ARG A 20 5.37 -12.68 -16.90
CA ARG A 20 5.32 -14.12 -17.20
C ARG A 20 4.18 -14.54 -18.12
N ARG A 21 3.11 -13.78 -18.17
CA ARG A 21 2.00 -14.05 -19.10
C ARG A 21 2.37 -13.81 -20.55
N PHE A 22 3.37 -12.96 -20.81
CA PHE A 22 3.70 -12.49 -22.16
C PHE A 22 5.12 -12.83 -22.61
N LYS A 23 6.04 -13.17 -21.71
CA LYS A 23 7.44 -13.47 -22.02
C LYS A 23 7.82 -14.87 -21.54
N LYS A 24 8.59 -15.61 -22.37
CA LYS A 24 9.14 -16.92 -22.00
C LYS A 24 10.35 -16.83 -21.05
N THR A 25 10.97 -15.67 -20.93
CA THR A 25 12.15 -15.42 -20.09
C THR A 25 11.88 -14.24 -19.17
N ASP A 26 12.14 -14.42 -17.87
CA ASP A 26 12.10 -13.35 -16.88
C ASP A 26 13.42 -12.59 -16.89
N PRO A 27 13.47 -11.29 -17.23
CA PRO A 27 14.66 -10.49 -16.94
C PRO A 27 14.90 -10.48 -15.42
N PRO A 28 16.15 -10.53 -14.94
CA PRO A 28 16.46 -10.63 -13.50
C PRO A 28 15.75 -9.60 -12.62
N PHE A 29 15.56 -8.37 -13.14
CA PHE A 29 14.90 -7.25 -12.42
C PHE A 29 13.69 -6.73 -13.18
N GLY A 30 13.00 -7.57 -13.95
CA GLY A 30 11.89 -7.15 -14.79
C GLY A 30 10.71 -6.57 -14.01
N ALA A 31 10.44 -7.10 -12.81
CA ALA A 31 9.38 -6.57 -11.95
C ALA A 31 9.78 -5.21 -11.35
N VAL A 32 11.02 -5.06 -10.87
CA VAL A 32 11.58 -3.79 -10.42
C VAL A 32 11.44 -2.72 -11.50
N ALA A 33 11.91 -3.03 -12.73
CA ALA A 33 11.79 -2.13 -13.87
C ALA A 33 10.32 -1.71 -14.12
N GLY A 34 9.40 -2.66 -14.02
CA GLY A 34 7.96 -2.40 -14.16
C GLY A 34 7.43 -1.40 -13.15
N VAL A 35 7.79 -1.54 -11.88
CA VAL A 35 7.40 -0.60 -10.82
C VAL A 35 8.01 0.77 -11.06
N LEU A 36 9.31 0.85 -11.38
CA LEU A 36 9.98 2.12 -11.67
C LEU A 36 9.35 2.85 -12.86
N HIS A 37 8.97 2.12 -13.91
CA HIS A 37 8.24 2.70 -15.05
C HIS A 37 6.86 3.25 -14.65
N ALA A 38 6.13 2.56 -13.75
CA ALA A 38 4.84 3.00 -13.27
C ALA A 38 4.96 4.29 -12.42
N VAL A 39 5.93 4.33 -11.50
CA VAL A 39 6.21 5.52 -10.67
C VAL A 39 6.68 6.70 -11.55
N ALA A 40 7.60 6.46 -12.49
CA ALA A 40 8.03 7.50 -13.43
C ALA A 40 6.88 8.05 -14.26
N LYS A 41 5.95 7.19 -14.72
CA LYS A 41 4.74 7.61 -15.44
C LYS A 41 3.85 8.48 -14.57
N MET A 42 3.63 8.10 -13.32
CA MET A 42 2.83 8.87 -12.37
C MET A 42 3.42 10.28 -12.16
N MET A 43 4.74 10.39 -12.02
CA MET A 43 5.41 11.68 -11.91
C MET A 43 5.32 12.52 -13.21
N GLU A 44 5.41 11.88 -14.38
CA GLU A 44 5.20 12.54 -15.67
C GLU A 44 3.77 13.06 -15.85
N ASP A 45 2.80 12.38 -15.26
CA ASP A 45 1.39 12.78 -15.24
C ASP A 45 1.09 13.88 -14.20
N GLY A 46 2.11 14.33 -13.46
CA GLY A 46 2.02 15.49 -12.57
C GLY A 46 2.05 15.17 -11.08
N ALA A 47 2.21 13.91 -10.67
CA ALA A 47 2.39 13.58 -9.26
C ALA A 47 3.69 14.21 -8.72
N THR A 48 3.57 14.97 -7.64
CA THR A 48 4.70 15.68 -7.01
C THR A 48 5.06 15.12 -5.63
N HIS A 49 4.11 14.55 -4.92
CA HIS A 49 4.29 13.98 -3.59
C HIS A 49 4.01 12.48 -3.66
N VAL A 50 5.06 11.68 -3.51
CA VAL A 50 5.00 10.23 -3.72
C VAL A 50 5.72 9.51 -2.58
N GLY A 51 5.03 8.55 -1.96
CA GLY A 51 5.61 7.61 -1.02
C GLY A 51 5.31 6.17 -1.44
N VAL A 52 6.26 5.28 -1.23
CA VAL A 52 6.12 3.84 -1.54
C VAL A 52 6.40 3.04 -0.29
N ALA A 53 5.48 2.17 0.10
CA ALA A 53 5.70 1.21 1.17
C ALA A 53 5.98 -0.18 0.61
N THR A 54 6.87 -0.92 1.25
CA THR A 54 7.23 -2.30 0.88
C THR A 54 7.30 -3.18 2.11
N ASP A 55 6.95 -4.45 1.98
CA ASP A 55 7.28 -5.48 2.95
C ASP A 55 8.74 -5.91 2.70
N HIS A 56 9.67 -5.28 3.41
CA HIS A 56 11.08 -5.73 3.38
C HIS A 56 11.19 -7.17 3.89
N VAL A 57 10.40 -7.47 4.92
CA VAL A 57 10.13 -8.81 5.43
C VAL A 57 8.63 -9.04 5.37
N ILE A 58 8.18 -10.21 4.92
CA ILE A 58 6.75 -10.51 4.80
C ILE A 58 6.10 -10.75 6.17
N GLU A 59 6.85 -11.39 7.07
CA GLU A 59 6.41 -11.62 8.43
C GLU A 59 6.39 -10.30 9.21
N SER A 60 5.35 -10.12 10.02
CA SER A 60 5.14 -8.92 10.83
C SER A 60 4.81 -9.28 12.28
N PHE A 61 4.56 -8.28 13.14
CA PHE A 61 4.10 -8.50 14.51
C PHE A 61 2.85 -9.40 14.59
N ARG A 62 2.03 -9.44 13.52
CA ARG A 62 0.81 -10.26 13.45
C ARG A 62 1.09 -11.76 13.50
N ASN A 63 2.26 -12.21 13.05
CA ASN A 63 2.68 -13.61 13.15
C ASN A 63 2.86 -14.08 14.60
N GLY A 64 3.15 -13.14 15.51
CA GLY A 64 3.16 -13.41 16.95
C GLY A 64 1.77 -13.53 17.59
N LEU A 65 0.73 -13.00 16.94
CA LEU A 65 -0.66 -13.04 17.41
C LEU A 65 -1.45 -14.24 16.86
N TRP A 66 -1.17 -14.61 15.61
CA TRP A 66 -1.86 -15.68 14.91
C TRP A 66 -0.88 -16.57 14.14
N ARG A 67 -0.86 -17.87 14.49
CA ARG A 67 0.11 -18.84 13.94
C ARG A 67 0.04 -18.99 12.42
N ASP A 68 -1.18 -18.95 11.89
CA ASP A 68 -1.44 -19.19 10.46
C ASP A 68 -1.49 -17.89 9.65
N TYR A 69 -1.03 -16.76 10.23
CA TYR A 69 -0.90 -15.49 9.51
C TYR A 69 0.10 -15.62 8.35
N LYS A 70 -0.12 -14.84 7.29
CA LYS A 70 0.69 -14.91 6.07
C LYS A 70 2.19 -14.88 6.37
N THR A 71 2.95 -15.63 5.61
CA THR A 71 4.41 -15.68 5.68
C THR A 71 5.02 -15.57 4.30
N GLY A 72 6.34 -15.37 4.23
CA GLY A 72 7.11 -15.42 2.99
C GLY A 72 7.25 -16.84 2.38
N ALA A 73 6.63 -17.86 3.01
CA ALA A 73 6.67 -19.22 2.50
C ALA A 73 5.96 -19.31 1.13
N GLY A 74 6.64 -19.90 0.14
CA GLY A 74 6.08 -20.04 -1.20
C GLY A 74 6.40 -18.89 -2.16
N ILE A 75 6.97 -17.79 -1.69
CA ILE A 75 7.48 -16.74 -2.58
C ILE A 75 8.67 -17.27 -3.36
N GLU A 76 8.59 -17.18 -4.67
CA GLU A 76 9.66 -17.63 -5.54
C GLU A 76 10.97 -16.85 -5.28
N ARG A 77 12.10 -17.55 -5.23
CA ARG A 77 13.41 -16.93 -4.95
C ARG A 77 13.75 -15.78 -5.90
N VAL A 78 13.36 -15.91 -7.17
CA VAL A 78 13.58 -14.86 -8.18
C VAL A 78 12.77 -13.60 -7.92
N LEU A 79 11.57 -13.74 -7.35
CA LEU A 79 10.77 -12.60 -6.92
C LEU A 79 11.33 -11.99 -5.63
N ARG A 80 11.63 -12.82 -4.64
CA ARG A 80 12.19 -12.35 -3.37
C ARG A 80 13.52 -11.59 -3.54
N ALA A 81 14.34 -12.01 -4.48
CA ALA A 81 15.59 -11.33 -4.82
C ALA A 81 15.41 -9.94 -5.44
N GLN A 82 14.17 -9.52 -5.73
CA GLN A 82 13.85 -8.20 -6.28
C GLN A 82 13.33 -7.21 -5.23
N PHE A 83 13.13 -7.60 -3.96
CA PHE A 83 12.60 -6.75 -2.90
C PHE A 83 13.57 -5.61 -2.58
N GLU A 84 14.75 -5.94 -2.08
CA GLU A 84 15.79 -4.95 -1.75
C GLU A 84 16.21 -4.09 -2.97
N PRO A 85 16.47 -4.67 -4.17
CA PRO A 85 16.74 -3.87 -5.37
C PRO A 85 15.63 -2.90 -5.76
N LEU A 86 14.36 -3.21 -5.46
CA LEU A 86 13.25 -2.28 -5.67
C LEU A 86 13.36 -1.07 -4.73
N GLU A 87 13.58 -1.33 -3.45
CA GLU A 87 13.69 -0.30 -2.41
C GLU A 87 14.85 0.65 -2.69
N GLU A 88 16.03 0.07 -3.01
CA GLU A 88 17.23 0.83 -3.37
C GLU A 88 17.02 1.67 -4.63
N ALA A 89 16.38 1.10 -5.66
CA ALA A 89 16.13 1.80 -6.91
C ALA A 89 15.12 2.95 -6.76
N LEU A 90 14.06 2.77 -5.96
CA LEU A 90 13.09 3.82 -5.65
C LEU A 90 13.73 4.93 -4.82
N ALA A 91 14.53 4.60 -3.80
CA ALA A 91 15.27 5.57 -3.02
C ALA A 91 16.28 6.33 -3.89
N ALA A 92 16.99 5.64 -4.79
CA ALA A 92 17.89 6.28 -5.76
C ALA A 92 17.13 7.19 -6.75
N MET A 93 15.88 6.83 -7.12
CA MET A 93 14.99 7.68 -7.91
C MET A 93 14.58 8.96 -7.16
N GLY A 94 14.81 9.03 -5.83
CA GLY A 94 14.46 10.16 -4.97
C GLY A 94 13.03 10.13 -4.46
N VAL A 95 12.40 8.97 -4.46
CA VAL A 95 11.06 8.73 -3.90
C VAL A 95 11.19 8.36 -2.43
N ALA A 96 10.26 8.81 -1.59
CA ALA A 96 10.17 8.36 -0.20
C ALA A 96 9.80 6.87 -0.18
N VAL A 97 10.60 6.06 0.54
CA VAL A 97 10.40 4.60 0.62
C VAL A 97 10.36 4.17 2.09
N TRP A 98 9.41 3.32 2.43
CA TRP A 98 9.25 2.72 3.75
C TRP A 98 9.37 1.20 3.64
N PRO A 99 10.61 0.65 3.79
CA PRO A 99 10.82 -0.81 3.86
C PRO A 99 10.44 -1.30 5.26
N MET A 100 9.31 -2.00 5.36
CA MET A 100 8.74 -2.41 6.64
C MET A 100 9.30 -3.75 7.09
N VAL A 101 9.64 -3.85 8.39
CA VAL A 101 10.21 -5.05 9.01
C VAL A 101 9.32 -5.59 10.13
N GLU A 102 8.94 -4.76 11.10
CA GLU A 102 8.05 -5.13 12.20
C GLU A 102 6.58 -5.00 11.81
N PHE A 103 6.27 -3.95 11.03
CA PHE A 103 4.97 -3.65 10.47
C PHE A 103 4.91 -4.11 9.00
N GLU A 104 3.72 -4.03 8.40
CA GLU A 104 3.52 -4.33 6.99
C GLU A 104 3.49 -3.04 6.13
N ALA A 105 3.67 -3.18 4.82
CA ALA A 105 3.51 -2.07 3.88
C ALA A 105 2.15 -1.38 4.05
N ASP A 106 1.10 -2.15 4.32
CA ASP A 106 -0.26 -1.66 4.55
C ASP A 106 -0.34 -0.75 5.78
N ASP A 107 0.36 -1.08 6.87
CA ASP A 107 0.44 -0.23 8.06
C ASP A 107 1.15 1.10 7.74
N ALA A 108 2.23 1.06 6.96
CA ALA A 108 2.92 2.27 6.53
C ALA A 108 2.04 3.15 5.64
N LEU A 109 1.29 2.54 4.71
CA LEU A 109 0.33 3.27 3.87
C LEU A 109 -0.79 3.89 4.70
N ALA A 110 -1.31 3.16 5.70
CA ALA A 110 -2.34 3.65 6.60
C ALA A 110 -1.82 4.83 7.45
N ALA A 111 -0.61 4.70 8.03
CA ALA A 111 0.02 5.75 8.81
C ALA A 111 0.31 7.01 7.96
N ALA A 112 0.85 6.82 6.74
CA ALA A 112 1.13 7.92 5.82
C ALA A 112 -0.15 8.61 5.33
N ALA A 113 -1.21 7.84 5.05
CA ALA A 113 -2.50 8.41 4.66
C ALA A 113 -3.13 9.21 5.80
N HIS A 114 -3.09 8.66 7.01
CA HIS A 114 -3.57 9.35 8.21
C HIS A 114 -2.81 10.66 8.47
N PHE A 115 -1.47 10.61 8.41
CA PHE A 115 -0.61 11.78 8.58
C PHE A 115 -0.90 12.85 7.51
N ALA A 116 -0.90 12.48 6.24
CA ALA A 116 -1.11 13.42 5.14
C ALA A 116 -2.52 14.02 5.15
N ALA A 117 -3.54 13.27 5.56
CA ALA A 117 -4.91 13.76 5.62
C ALA A 117 -5.15 14.83 6.70
N GLN A 118 -4.26 14.95 7.69
CA GLN A 118 -4.34 15.99 8.73
C GLN A 118 -3.77 17.33 8.27
N ASP A 119 -2.98 17.35 7.20
CA ASP A 119 -2.35 18.57 6.69
C ASP A 119 -3.34 19.33 5.78
N GLU A 120 -3.64 20.58 6.12
CA GLU A 120 -4.58 21.41 5.35
C GLU A 120 -4.10 21.71 3.93
N ARG A 121 -2.79 21.64 3.67
CA ARG A 121 -2.20 21.81 2.34
C ARG A 121 -2.52 20.64 1.40
N VAL A 122 -2.88 19.47 1.96
CA VAL A 122 -3.23 18.28 1.20
C VAL A 122 -4.71 18.32 0.83
N GLU A 123 -4.99 18.37 -0.44
CA GLU A 123 -6.35 18.31 -0.99
C GLU A 123 -6.85 16.87 -1.04
N LYS A 124 -6.00 15.94 -1.45
CA LYS A 124 -6.34 14.53 -1.63
C LYS A 124 -5.16 13.60 -1.37
N VAL A 125 -5.46 12.46 -0.77
CA VAL A 125 -4.54 11.33 -0.64
C VAL A 125 -5.05 10.16 -1.48
N CYS A 126 -4.22 9.65 -2.37
CA CYS A 126 -4.53 8.52 -3.24
C CYS A 126 -3.68 7.31 -2.83
N ILE A 127 -4.31 6.26 -2.29
CA ILE A 127 -3.64 5.00 -1.93
C ILE A 127 -3.76 4.04 -3.11
N TRP A 128 -2.64 3.77 -3.78
CA TRP A 128 -2.57 2.97 -5.00
C TRP A 128 -2.40 1.49 -4.68
N THR A 129 -3.51 0.84 -4.39
CA THR A 129 -3.60 -0.61 -4.15
C THR A 129 -5.04 -1.08 -4.33
N PRO A 130 -5.31 -2.28 -4.86
CA PRO A 130 -6.64 -2.88 -4.88
C PRO A 130 -6.98 -3.60 -3.57
N ASP A 131 -6.02 -3.68 -2.62
CA ASP A 131 -6.17 -4.46 -1.40
C ASP A 131 -7.35 -3.97 -0.58
N LYS A 132 -8.14 -4.93 -0.05
CA LYS A 132 -9.36 -4.62 0.66
C LYS A 132 -9.12 -3.98 2.03
N ASP A 133 -7.98 -4.28 2.65
CA ASP A 133 -7.64 -3.82 3.98
C ASP A 133 -7.45 -2.31 4.01
N LEU A 134 -6.84 -1.74 2.96
CA LEU A 134 -6.63 -0.31 2.80
C LEU A 134 -7.96 0.48 2.60
N ALA A 135 -9.09 -0.21 2.38
CA ALA A 135 -10.39 0.45 2.34
C ALA A 135 -10.79 1.06 3.70
N GLN A 136 -10.20 0.61 4.82
CA GLN A 136 -10.40 1.21 6.13
C GLN A 136 -9.78 2.61 6.27
N CYS A 137 -8.81 2.96 5.41
CA CYS A 137 -8.15 4.26 5.41
C CYS A 137 -8.93 5.34 4.65
N VAL A 138 -10.00 4.95 3.93
CA VAL A 138 -10.77 5.87 3.09
C VAL A 138 -11.58 6.84 3.94
N VAL A 139 -11.46 8.15 3.63
CA VAL A 139 -12.17 9.23 4.33
C VAL A 139 -12.88 10.10 3.31
N ALA A 140 -14.20 10.02 3.24
CA ALA A 140 -15.02 10.71 2.26
C ALA A 140 -14.44 10.59 0.83
N ASP A 141 -14.16 11.71 0.18
CA ASP A 141 -13.44 11.79 -1.10
C ASP A 141 -12.01 12.34 -0.94
N ARG A 142 -11.57 12.62 0.31
CA ARG A 142 -10.26 13.18 0.64
C ARG A 142 -9.16 12.12 0.66
N VAL A 143 -9.42 10.95 1.25
CA VAL A 143 -8.54 9.80 1.18
C VAL A 143 -9.25 8.73 0.37
N VAL A 144 -8.68 8.37 -0.77
CA VAL A 144 -9.29 7.43 -1.71
C VAL A 144 -8.36 6.27 -2.03
N GLN A 145 -8.94 5.12 -2.27
CA GLN A 145 -8.22 3.95 -2.77
C GLN A 145 -8.26 3.93 -4.30
N VAL A 146 -7.14 3.64 -4.94
CA VAL A 146 -7.03 3.61 -6.41
C VAL A 146 -6.59 2.22 -6.87
N ASP A 147 -7.44 1.54 -7.64
CA ASP A 147 -7.07 0.36 -8.41
C ASP A 147 -6.59 0.82 -9.79
N GLY A 148 -5.29 1.07 -9.91
CA GLY A 148 -4.70 1.56 -11.16
C GLY A 148 -4.85 0.61 -12.35
N ARG A 149 -5.01 -0.70 -12.10
CA ARG A 149 -5.23 -1.69 -13.15
C ARG A 149 -6.63 -1.60 -13.77
N ARG A 150 -7.63 -1.35 -12.94
CA ARG A 150 -9.03 -1.24 -13.37
C ARG A 150 -9.46 0.18 -13.66
N GLY A 151 -8.63 1.18 -13.31
CA GLY A 151 -8.98 2.59 -13.41
C GLY A 151 -10.10 2.99 -12.44
N VAL A 152 -10.23 2.30 -11.30
CA VAL A 152 -11.29 2.54 -10.31
C VAL A 152 -10.75 3.35 -9.15
N ILE A 153 -11.38 4.49 -8.89
CA ILE A 153 -11.16 5.27 -7.67
C ILE A 153 -12.31 4.95 -6.73
N ARG A 154 -11.98 4.63 -5.48
CA ARG A 154 -12.95 4.24 -4.47
C ARG A 154 -12.86 5.20 -3.29
N ASP A 155 -13.90 6.00 -3.14
CA ASP A 155 -14.20 6.84 -1.99
C ASP A 155 -15.05 6.09 -0.95
N ALA A 156 -15.54 6.76 0.09
CA ALA A 156 -16.34 6.14 1.12
C ALA A 156 -17.66 5.52 0.59
N GLU A 157 -18.28 6.12 -0.42
CA GLU A 157 -19.48 5.55 -1.05
C GLU A 157 -19.13 4.29 -1.84
N GLY A 158 -18.01 4.32 -2.56
CA GLY A 158 -17.48 3.17 -3.27
C GLY A 158 -17.08 2.01 -2.34
N VAL A 159 -16.59 2.30 -1.13
CA VAL A 159 -16.35 1.28 -0.09
C VAL A 159 -17.68 0.67 0.37
N ARG A 160 -18.68 1.51 0.70
CA ARG A 160 -20.02 1.02 1.09
C ARG A 160 -20.67 0.19 -0.01
N ALA A 161 -20.56 0.62 -1.25
CA ALA A 161 -21.11 -0.12 -2.40
C ALA A 161 -20.44 -1.48 -2.59
N LYS A 162 -19.12 -1.58 -2.33
CA LYS A 162 -18.37 -2.83 -2.51
C LYS A 162 -18.55 -3.81 -1.35
N PHE A 163 -18.50 -3.34 -0.10
CA PHE A 163 -18.44 -4.19 1.09
C PHE A 163 -19.75 -4.20 1.89
N GLY A 164 -20.63 -3.25 1.66
CA GLY A 164 -21.88 -3.08 2.40
C GLY A 164 -21.71 -2.45 3.78
N VAL A 165 -20.50 -2.00 4.13
CA VAL A 165 -20.16 -1.31 5.39
C VAL A 165 -19.38 -0.02 5.10
N ALA A 166 -19.37 0.89 6.07
CA ALA A 166 -18.54 2.09 5.99
C ALA A 166 -17.04 1.78 6.18
N PRO A 167 -16.13 2.67 5.71
CA PRO A 167 -14.68 2.46 5.83
C PRO A 167 -14.21 2.11 7.23
N GLU A 168 -14.71 2.78 8.25
CA GLU A 168 -14.38 2.58 9.67
C GLU A 168 -14.73 1.17 10.19
N HIS A 169 -15.55 0.42 9.47
CA HIS A 169 -15.97 -0.94 9.82
C HIS A 169 -15.33 -2.03 8.94
N ILE A 170 -14.37 -1.69 8.10
CA ILE A 170 -13.70 -2.70 7.25
C ILE A 170 -12.97 -3.73 8.09
N ALA A 171 -12.28 -3.33 9.16
CA ALA A 171 -11.62 -4.29 10.06
C ALA A 171 -12.62 -5.26 10.73
N ASP A 172 -13.78 -4.75 11.18
CA ASP A 172 -14.86 -5.58 11.71
C ASP A 172 -15.41 -6.55 10.66
N TYR A 173 -15.60 -6.06 9.44
CA TYR A 173 -16.07 -6.88 8.33
C TYR A 173 -15.11 -8.02 8.01
N LEU A 174 -13.80 -7.72 7.91
CA LEU A 174 -12.77 -8.71 7.63
C LEU A 174 -12.63 -9.72 8.78
N ALA A 175 -12.71 -9.26 10.02
CA ALA A 175 -12.71 -10.13 11.19
C ALA A 175 -13.82 -11.20 11.16
N LEU A 176 -15.00 -10.82 10.67
CA LEU A 176 -16.14 -11.73 10.56
C LEU A 176 -16.07 -12.62 9.33
N VAL A 177 -15.74 -12.06 8.16
CA VAL A 177 -15.72 -12.78 6.87
C VAL A 177 -14.47 -13.62 6.70
N GLY A 178 -13.35 -13.20 7.31
CA GLY A 178 -12.03 -13.77 7.15
C GLY A 178 -11.23 -13.16 6.00
N ASP A 179 -9.95 -13.42 6.04
CA ASP A 179 -9.00 -13.12 5.00
C ASP A 179 -8.09 -14.30 4.70
N ALA A 180 -8.37 -14.98 3.58
CA ALA A 180 -7.58 -16.13 3.17
C ALA A 180 -6.16 -15.74 2.71
N ALA A 181 -5.94 -14.50 2.25
CA ALA A 181 -4.63 -14.02 1.85
C ALA A 181 -3.73 -13.81 3.08
N ASP A 182 -4.32 -13.31 4.16
CA ASP A 182 -3.63 -13.09 5.44
C ASP A 182 -3.69 -14.30 6.38
N GLY A 183 -4.45 -15.35 6.01
CA GLY A 183 -4.44 -16.63 6.72
C GLY A 183 -5.35 -16.71 7.94
N PHE A 184 -6.36 -15.84 8.09
CA PHE A 184 -7.35 -15.99 9.15
C PHE A 184 -8.75 -16.26 8.59
N PRO A 185 -9.47 -17.26 9.18
CA PRO A 185 -10.66 -17.84 8.56
C PRO A 185 -11.94 -17.03 8.74
N GLY A 186 -11.93 -16.02 9.61
CA GLY A 186 -13.16 -15.32 10.04
C GLY A 186 -14.03 -16.18 10.97
N ILE A 187 -15.28 -15.77 11.12
CA ILE A 187 -16.22 -16.41 12.05
C ILE A 187 -17.25 -17.23 11.28
N ALA A 188 -17.28 -18.53 11.53
CA ALA A 188 -18.23 -19.44 10.87
C ALA A 188 -19.68 -18.97 11.05
N GLY A 189 -20.40 -18.84 9.92
CA GLY A 189 -21.77 -18.33 9.85
C GLY A 189 -21.86 -16.85 9.41
N TYR A 190 -20.73 -16.15 9.32
CA TYR A 190 -20.67 -14.76 8.86
C TYR A 190 -20.08 -14.68 7.46
N GLY A 191 -20.92 -14.77 6.45
CA GLY A 191 -20.52 -14.38 5.08
C GLY A 191 -20.68 -12.88 4.87
N PRO A 192 -20.28 -12.36 3.68
CA PRO A 192 -20.28 -10.93 3.37
C PRO A 192 -21.59 -10.20 3.71
N LYS A 193 -22.73 -10.76 3.31
CA LYS A 193 -24.05 -10.15 3.56
C LYS A 193 -24.42 -10.14 5.03
N THR A 194 -24.16 -11.24 5.73
CA THR A 194 -24.49 -11.37 7.16
C THR A 194 -23.63 -10.43 7.98
N ALA A 195 -22.31 -10.39 7.71
CA ALA A 195 -21.38 -9.50 8.38
C ALA A 195 -21.80 -8.02 8.20
N ALA A 196 -22.03 -7.59 6.97
CA ALA A 196 -22.49 -6.22 6.69
C ALA A 196 -23.81 -5.89 7.39
N SER A 197 -24.79 -6.81 7.39
CA SER A 197 -26.08 -6.58 8.04
C SER A 197 -25.95 -6.40 9.55
N VAL A 198 -25.11 -7.22 10.21
CA VAL A 198 -24.91 -7.15 11.66
C VAL A 198 -24.14 -5.91 12.05
N ILE A 199 -23.06 -5.58 11.32
CA ILE A 199 -22.28 -4.37 11.56
C ILE A 199 -23.13 -3.11 11.38
N ASN A 200 -23.92 -3.01 10.32
CA ASN A 200 -24.79 -1.85 10.09
C ASN A 200 -25.89 -1.71 11.16
N ARG A 201 -26.24 -2.80 11.84
CA ARG A 201 -27.26 -2.77 12.90
C ARG A 201 -26.68 -2.47 14.27
N TYR A 202 -25.50 -2.98 14.59
CA TYR A 202 -24.96 -2.95 15.96
C TYR A 202 -23.65 -2.17 16.09
N GLY A 203 -23.06 -1.70 14.97
CA GLY A 203 -21.77 -1.02 15.00
C GLY A 203 -20.58 -2.01 15.01
N PRO A 204 -19.47 -1.66 15.67
CA PRO A 204 -18.29 -2.48 15.78
C PRO A 204 -18.53 -3.77 16.59
N ILE A 205 -17.66 -4.76 16.42
CA ILE A 205 -17.76 -6.08 17.09
C ILE A 205 -17.88 -5.95 18.62
N GLU A 206 -17.27 -4.95 19.21
CA GLU A 206 -17.31 -4.66 20.63
C GLU A 206 -18.74 -4.43 21.15
N ASP A 207 -19.59 -3.83 20.32
CA ASP A 207 -20.97 -3.46 20.64
C ASP A 207 -21.99 -4.58 20.33
N PHE A 208 -21.54 -5.71 19.79
CA PHE A 208 -22.44 -6.82 19.47
C PHE A 208 -23.05 -7.44 20.73
N PRO A 209 -24.36 -7.72 20.71
CA PRO A 209 -24.99 -8.52 21.75
C PRO A 209 -24.24 -9.86 21.94
N PRO A 210 -24.08 -10.34 23.20
CA PRO A 210 -23.33 -11.54 23.50
C PRO A 210 -23.80 -12.79 22.71
N GLU A 211 -25.07 -12.84 22.37
CA GLU A 211 -25.71 -13.96 21.69
C GLU A 211 -25.26 -14.12 20.25
N LEU A 212 -24.75 -13.06 19.62
CA LEU A 212 -24.33 -13.10 18.22
C LEU A 212 -23.03 -13.88 18.01
N LEU A 213 -22.06 -13.68 18.87
CA LEU A 213 -20.75 -14.30 18.73
C LEU A 213 -20.53 -15.46 19.73
N LYS A 214 -21.20 -15.41 20.89
CA LYS A 214 -21.09 -16.42 21.97
C LYS A 214 -19.61 -16.70 22.32
N ASP A 215 -19.24 -17.97 22.24
CA ASP A 215 -17.87 -18.47 22.45
C ASP A 215 -16.84 -18.03 21.39
N LYS A 216 -17.28 -17.45 20.28
CA LYS A 216 -16.41 -16.98 19.18
C LYS A 216 -15.98 -15.51 19.32
N ARG A 217 -16.44 -14.81 20.37
CA ARG A 217 -16.15 -13.38 20.54
C ARG A 217 -14.66 -13.07 20.64
N GLU A 218 -13.92 -13.89 21.37
CA GLU A 218 -12.46 -13.71 21.51
C GLU A 218 -11.74 -13.86 20.16
N HIS A 219 -12.13 -14.85 19.36
CA HIS A 219 -11.58 -15.02 18.02
C HIS A 219 -11.94 -13.85 17.09
N ALA A 220 -13.17 -13.34 17.17
CA ALA A 220 -13.59 -12.20 16.37
C ALA A 220 -12.79 -10.94 16.71
N LEU A 221 -12.53 -10.68 17.99
CA LEU A 221 -11.69 -9.55 18.43
C LEU A 221 -10.22 -9.74 18.03
N LEU A 222 -9.71 -10.97 18.11
CA LEU A 222 -8.37 -11.30 17.63
C LEU A 222 -8.25 -11.03 16.11
N PHE A 223 -9.21 -11.53 15.32
CA PHE A 223 -9.20 -11.29 13.87
C PHE A 223 -9.38 -9.82 13.52
N LYS A 224 -10.17 -9.07 14.30
CA LYS A 224 -10.24 -7.61 14.17
C LYS A 224 -8.88 -6.96 14.42
N THR A 225 -8.16 -7.42 15.44
CA THR A 225 -6.80 -6.93 15.72
C THR A 225 -5.85 -7.22 14.55
N LEU A 226 -5.94 -8.40 13.92
CA LEU A 226 -5.15 -8.75 12.74
C LEU A 226 -5.51 -7.88 11.52
N ALA A 227 -6.80 -7.61 11.32
CA ALA A 227 -7.30 -6.83 10.19
C ALA A 227 -7.13 -5.31 10.37
N THR A 228 -6.91 -4.83 11.61
CA THR A 228 -6.76 -3.40 11.87
C THR A 228 -5.37 -2.91 11.50
N LEU A 229 -5.30 -1.96 10.58
CA LEU A 229 -4.05 -1.32 10.19
C LEU A 229 -3.57 -0.32 11.25
N ARG A 230 -2.27 -0.28 11.45
CA ARG A 230 -1.61 0.59 12.40
C ARG A 230 -1.35 1.95 11.77
N ILE A 231 -1.94 2.99 12.34
CA ILE A 231 -1.71 4.38 11.90
C ILE A 231 -0.55 5.06 12.65
N ASP A 232 0.08 4.36 13.58
CA ASP A 232 1.23 4.78 14.37
C ASP A 232 2.53 4.09 13.95
N ALA A 233 2.51 3.35 12.84
CA ALA A 233 3.71 2.73 12.27
C ALA A 233 4.79 3.80 12.00
N PRO A 234 6.06 3.52 12.31
CA PRO A 234 7.15 4.46 12.09
C PRO A 234 7.37 4.69 10.59
N LEU A 235 7.41 5.95 10.18
CA LEU A 235 7.64 6.36 8.80
C LEU A 235 8.95 7.12 8.70
N ASP A 236 10.05 6.39 8.53
CA ASP A 236 11.37 6.98 8.41
C ASP A 236 11.79 7.06 6.94
N ILE A 237 12.20 8.24 6.50
CA ILE A 237 12.71 8.51 5.15
C ILE A 237 14.20 8.84 5.28
N ALA A 238 15.07 8.00 4.75
CA ALA A 238 16.52 8.19 4.83
C ALA A 238 17.03 8.45 6.25
N GLY A 239 16.44 7.80 7.26
CA GLY A 239 16.82 7.91 8.66
C GLY A 239 16.21 9.09 9.43
N ALA A 240 15.32 9.86 8.81
CA ALA A 240 14.56 10.94 9.45
C ALA A 240 13.07 10.59 9.50
N ARG A 241 12.43 10.85 10.63
CA ARG A 241 10.97 10.65 10.78
C ARG A 241 10.21 11.57 9.82
N LEU A 242 9.14 11.06 9.22
CA LEU A 242 8.19 11.87 8.47
C LEU A 242 7.45 12.79 9.47
N ASP A 243 7.70 14.09 9.39
CA ASP A 243 7.09 15.14 10.23
C ASP A 243 6.55 16.33 9.41
N ASP A 244 6.84 16.39 8.10
CA ASP A 244 6.25 17.33 7.15
C ASP A 244 5.90 16.60 5.84
N VAL A 245 4.70 16.82 5.33
CA VAL A 245 4.24 16.26 4.05
C VAL A 245 5.14 16.65 2.86
N GLU A 246 5.85 17.77 2.96
CA GLU A 246 6.83 18.22 1.96
C GLU A 246 8.04 17.27 1.82
N GLN A 247 8.29 16.39 2.77
CA GLN A 247 9.29 15.32 2.64
C GLN A 247 8.89 14.26 1.60
N LEU A 248 7.61 14.16 1.25
CA LEU A 248 7.13 13.30 0.17
C LEU A 248 7.31 13.95 -1.21
N ARG A 249 7.67 15.23 -1.27
CA ARG A 249 7.87 15.94 -2.54
C ARG A 249 9.09 15.38 -3.26
N TRP A 250 8.86 14.88 -4.47
CA TRP A 250 9.96 14.46 -5.32
C TRP A 250 10.81 15.67 -5.77
N ARG A 251 12.10 15.61 -5.49
CA ARG A 251 13.05 16.70 -5.74
C ARG A 251 14.08 16.36 -6.82
N GLY A 252 13.94 15.19 -7.43
CA GLY A 252 14.88 14.63 -8.42
C GLY A 252 15.57 13.37 -7.91
N ALA A 253 16.18 12.66 -8.83
CA ALA A 253 16.94 11.44 -8.52
C ALA A 253 18.29 11.78 -7.86
N THR A 254 18.82 10.81 -7.13
CA THR A 254 20.18 10.90 -6.55
C THR A 254 21.24 10.69 -7.63
N THR A 255 22.49 11.02 -7.32
CA THR A 255 23.62 10.82 -8.24
C THR A 255 23.89 9.34 -8.56
N SER A 256 23.46 8.42 -7.70
CA SER A 256 23.61 6.97 -7.89
C SER A 256 22.54 6.36 -8.82
N PHE A 257 21.49 7.09 -9.17
CA PHE A 257 20.35 6.53 -9.91
C PHE A 257 20.73 5.97 -11.27
N ALA A 258 21.58 6.68 -12.03
CA ALA A 258 22.00 6.21 -13.35
C ALA A 258 22.73 4.86 -13.26
N SER A 259 23.65 4.70 -12.30
CA SER A 259 24.35 3.44 -12.06
C SER A 259 23.41 2.33 -11.60
N ALA A 260 22.44 2.63 -10.73
CA ALA A 260 21.43 1.65 -10.33
C ALA A 260 20.61 1.16 -11.54
N MET A 261 20.26 2.04 -12.47
CA MET A 261 19.52 1.66 -13.68
C MET A 261 20.34 0.80 -14.65
N GLU A 262 21.64 1.00 -14.70
CA GLU A 262 22.54 0.10 -15.46
C GLU A 262 22.58 -1.31 -14.85
N GLN A 263 22.65 -1.40 -13.52
CA GLN A 263 22.65 -2.69 -12.81
C GLN A 263 21.33 -3.44 -12.98
N ILE A 264 20.21 -2.73 -12.99
CA ILE A 264 18.88 -3.29 -13.26
C ILE A 264 18.69 -3.68 -14.74
N GLY A 265 19.51 -3.13 -15.63
CA GLY A 265 19.41 -3.36 -17.08
C GLY A 265 18.39 -2.46 -17.78
N GLU A 266 18.04 -1.33 -17.17
CA GLU A 266 17.03 -0.38 -17.69
C GLU A 266 17.54 1.09 -17.75
N PRO A 267 18.63 1.36 -18.45
CA PRO A 267 19.23 2.71 -18.51
C PRO A 267 18.27 3.77 -19.11
N ARG A 268 17.24 3.32 -19.84
CA ARG A 268 16.21 4.20 -20.41
C ARG A 268 15.41 4.93 -19.33
N ILE A 269 15.24 4.33 -18.15
CA ILE A 269 14.53 4.95 -17.03
C ILE A 269 15.33 6.16 -16.53
N ALA A 270 16.66 6.04 -16.41
CA ALA A 270 17.53 7.17 -16.05
C ALA A 270 17.37 8.36 -17.00
N THR A 271 17.37 8.08 -18.32
CA THR A 271 17.15 9.11 -19.33
C THR A 271 15.77 9.76 -19.20
N ARG A 272 14.74 8.98 -18.88
CA ARG A 272 13.36 9.45 -18.70
C ARG A 272 13.25 10.39 -17.50
N ILE A 273 13.83 10.01 -16.37
CA ILE A 273 13.84 10.80 -15.14
C ILE A 273 14.65 12.10 -15.33
N ALA A 274 15.82 12.07 -15.97
CA ALA A 274 16.59 13.26 -16.25
C ALA A 274 15.83 14.28 -17.12
N LYS A 275 15.00 13.81 -18.07
CA LYS A 275 14.12 14.71 -18.85
C LYS A 275 13.05 15.35 -17.97
N LEU A 276 12.48 14.57 -17.03
CA LEU A 276 11.47 15.08 -16.10
C LEU A 276 12.07 16.15 -15.17
N GLU A 277 13.25 15.92 -14.62
CA GLU A 277 13.98 16.91 -13.80
C GLU A 277 14.22 18.22 -14.55
N LYS A 278 14.66 18.12 -15.81
CA LYS A 278 14.87 19.31 -16.66
C LYS A 278 13.58 20.11 -16.83
N ARG A 279 12.45 19.46 -17.08
CA ARG A 279 11.14 20.13 -17.21
C ARG A 279 10.76 20.87 -15.92
N LEU A 280 10.94 20.22 -14.75
CA LEU A 280 10.60 20.84 -13.47
C LEU A 280 11.50 22.04 -13.13
N ARG A 281 12.79 22.01 -13.52
CA ARG A 281 13.69 23.15 -13.33
C ARG A 281 13.28 24.34 -14.19
N THR A 282 12.84 24.10 -15.42
CA THR A 282 12.40 25.19 -16.33
C THR A 282 11.12 25.84 -15.78
N GLN A 283 10.15 25.06 -15.32
CA GLN A 283 8.90 25.57 -14.72
C GLN A 283 9.13 26.44 -13.48
N ARG A 284 10.15 26.14 -12.65
CA ARG A 284 10.47 26.93 -11.45
C ARG A 284 11.18 28.25 -11.74
N HIS A 285 11.66 28.46 -12.96
CA HIS A 285 12.29 29.73 -13.37
C HIS A 285 11.31 30.69 -14.02
N ASP A 286 10.15 30.19 -14.43
CA ASP A 286 9.08 30.97 -15.08
C ASP A 286 7.99 31.44 -14.08
N ASP A 287 8.00 30.92 -12.83
CA ASP A 287 7.16 31.36 -11.70
C ASP A 287 7.96 32.30 -10.78
#